data_96701672107b58f4ee2d2d106b9f34a7
#
_entry.id   96701672107b58f4ee2d2d106b9f34a7
#
_cell.length_a   1.000
_cell.length_b   1.000
_cell.length_c   1.000
_cell.angle_alpha   90.00
_cell.angle_beta   90.00
_cell.angle_gamma   90.00
#
_symmetry.space_group_name_H-M   'P 1'
#
loop_
_entity.id
_entity.type
_entity.pdbx_description
1 polymer ?
#
loop_
_entity_poly.entity_id
_entity_poly.type
_entity_poly.pdbx_seq_one_letter_code
_entity_poly.pdbx_strand_id
1 'polypeptide(L)'
;MRTRGVVGELRPSQILFTYGVGATVELPQLSTLVLGLEDWPKEHGALVSEPRLLTAVRHRLGHQVTELRTPPRQDETSPVPNGVPVAPFPQWLRCPVCRLLAPVTSGLFDLVQDSYRPERTRYVHKCTTRGLPPTAYPARFLLACRAGHLDDFPWSEFVHRGSGCKATLRLKEIGMGGGPVDVQVECDGCPARRRLGDAFGQKADENLPTRCRGRHPHIGTTESCDEPVRTILLAASNSWFPVSLSALSIPTVEGLLDQRVEARWAILEKVTNREVLQFALDTNEQLAGLREHPLDEILGAIERRRDGDATPGPVDLRGPEWAVLSQPDAAPETDDFRLRTVSAPKAFASVLDDVVLVERLREVVALTGFTRVEAPDDLDENGPLQPARISREPPDWVPCTEVRGEGVFLRFQIPALEEWERRYTSSDRAKQLWQAHRSWRARRRLPTDGEQGWPGLRYVLLHSLSHALMRELALECGYGASSIRERIYSSRPDAPDMAGLLLYTAAPDSEGTLGGLVGLGEPDHLGRLLSQALERARLCSADPLCSEHDPTTDGSVHHAACHACQFASETSCERGNRFLDRAVLVDTFTTRGLAFFETP
;
A
#
# COMPACT_ATOMS: atom_id res chain seq x y z
N MET A 1 -25.76 -22.16 14.43
CA MET A 1 -24.54 -22.61 13.72
C MET A 1 -24.43 -21.78 12.46
N ARG A 2 -23.43 -20.87 12.34
CA ARG A 2 -23.21 -20.14 11.10
C ARG A 2 -22.63 -21.15 10.10
N THR A 3 -23.36 -21.44 9.04
CA THR A 3 -22.86 -22.25 7.93
C THR A 3 -21.70 -21.48 7.29
N ARG A 4 -20.49 -21.98 7.45
CA ARG A 4 -19.29 -21.45 6.78
C ARG A 4 -19.27 -22.05 5.37
N GLY A 5 -19.28 -21.19 4.36
CA GLY A 5 -19.17 -21.60 2.95
C GLY A 5 -18.21 -20.65 2.23
N VAL A 6 -17.55 -21.14 1.19
CA VAL A 6 -16.76 -20.30 0.27
C VAL A 6 -17.70 -19.37 -0.47
N VAL A 7 -17.34 -18.12 -0.67
CA VAL A 7 -18.18 -17.09 -1.34
C VAL A 7 -17.50 -16.43 -2.53
N GLY A 8 -16.23 -16.71 -2.73
CA GLY A 8 -15.43 -16.18 -3.86
C GLY A 8 -13.96 -16.54 -3.71
N GLU A 9 -13.15 -16.14 -4.69
CA GLU A 9 -11.71 -16.38 -4.73
C GLU A 9 -10.97 -15.07 -4.91
N LEU A 10 -9.85 -14.91 -4.20
CA LEU A 10 -8.93 -13.78 -4.29
C LEU A 10 -7.49 -14.28 -4.44
N ARG A 11 -6.69 -13.57 -5.22
CA ARG A 11 -5.26 -13.85 -5.31
C ARG A 11 -4.55 -13.36 -4.04
N PRO A 12 -3.48 -14.03 -3.56
CA PRO A 12 -2.73 -13.61 -2.37
C PRO A 12 -2.28 -12.14 -2.42
N SER A 13 -1.83 -11.67 -3.58
CA SER A 13 -1.45 -10.26 -3.78
C SER A 13 -2.62 -9.28 -3.61
N GLN A 14 -3.82 -9.65 -4.07
CA GLN A 14 -5.00 -8.82 -3.88
C GLN A 14 -5.36 -8.65 -2.40
N ILE A 15 -5.11 -9.69 -1.58
CA ILE A 15 -5.37 -9.65 -0.14
C ILE A 15 -4.45 -8.63 0.57
N LEU A 16 -3.25 -8.36 0.04
CA LEU A 16 -2.35 -7.38 0.64
C LEU A 16 -2.54 -5.96 0.10
N PHE A 17 -2.85 -5.82 -1.18
CA PHE A 17 -2.84 -4.51 -1.82
C PHE A 17 -4.23 -3.91 -2.07
N THR A 18 -5.30 -4.72 -2.03
CA THR A 18 -6.64 -4.26 -2.39
C THR A 18 -7.72 -4.72 -1.40
N TYR A 19 -7.64 -5.97 -0.94
CA TYR A 19 -8.68 -6.63 -0.16
C TYR A 19 -8.13 -7.23 1.14
N GLY A 20 -7.29 -6.48 1.85
CA GLY A 20 -6.74 -6.90 3.13
C GLY A 20 -7.75 -6.82 4.28
N VAL A 21 -7.24 -7.07 5.49
CA VAL A 21 -8.04 -6.95 6.71
C VAL A 21 -8.78 -5.62 6.74
N GLY A 22 -10.09 -5.66 6.97
CA GLY A 22 -10.94 -4.48 7.01
C GLY A 22 -11.37 -3.92 5.65
N ALA A 23 -10.90 -4.49 4.53
CA ALA A 23 -11.37 -4.09 3.21
C ALA A 23 -12.75 -4.66 2.90
N THR A 24 -13.53 -3.94 2.10
CA THR A 24 -14.80 -4.44 1.55
C THR A 24 -14.54 -5.14 0.21
N VAL A 25 -15.12 -6.31 0.04
CA VAL A 25 -15.02 -7.12 -1.18
C VAL A 25 -16.39 -7.25 -1.81
N GLU A 26 -16.56 -6.75 -3.02
CA GLU A 26 -17.77 -6.93 -3.80
C GLU A 26 -17.70 -8.24 -4.59
N LEU A 27 -18.58 -9.16 -4.24
CA LEU A 27 -18.83 -10.41 -4.94
C LEU A 27 -20.05 -10.24 -5.87
N PRO A 28 -20.29 -11.11 -6.85
CA PRO A 28 -21.35 -10.90 -7.85
C PRO A 28 -22.74 -10.60 -7.30
N GLN A 29 -23.08 -11.12 -6.12
CA GLN A 29 -24.40 -10.96 -5.50
C GLN A 29 -24.34 -10.65 -3.99
N LEU A 30 -23.15 -10.44 -3.45
CA LEU A 30 -22.91 -10.22 -2.02
C LEU A 30 -21.75 -9.24 -1.85
N SER A 31 -21.86 -8.33 -0.89
CA SER A 31 -20.72 -7.54 -0.41
C SER A 31 -20.30 -8.04 0.96
N THR A 32 -19.01 -8.13 1.18
CA THR A 32 -18.39 -8.64 2.39
C THR A 32 -17.29 -7.73 2.90
N LEU A 33 -16.93 -7.91 4.16
CA LEU A 33 -15.80 -7.28 4.83
C LEU A 33 -14.83 -8.37 5.26
N VAL A 34 -13.56 -8.21 4.97
CA VAL A 34 -12.48 -9.11 5.43
C VAL A 34 -12.29 -8.93 6.93
N LEU A 35 -12.34 -10.03 7.68
CA LEU A 35 -12.25 -10.04 9.14
C LEU A 35 -10.81 -9.88 9.64
N GLY A 36 -10.67 -9.64 10.95
CA GLY A 36 -9.39 -9.51 11.65
C GLY A 36 -8.58 -10.81 11.70
N LEU A 37 -7.30 -10.67 12.01
CA LEU A 37 -6.36 -11.81 12.00
C LEU A 37 -6.72 -12.91 13.01
N GLU A 38 -7.48 -12.60 14.05
CA GLU A 38 -7.97 -13.60 15.02
C GLU A 38 -8.85 -14.68 14.37
N ASP A 39 -9.52 -14.31 13.28
CA ASP A 39 -10.38 -15.23 12.54
C ASP A 39 -9.64 -15.99 11.43
N TRP A 40 -8.38 -15.62 11.11
CA TRP A 40 -7.60 -16.23 10.04
C TRP A 40 -6.91 -17.51 10.51
N PRO A 41 -7.07 -18.63 9.80
CA PRO A 41 -6.38 -19.89 10.10
C PRO A 41 -4.92 -19.80 9.66
N LYS A 42 -4.05 -19.21 10.48
CA LYS A 42 -2.64 -18.90 10.16
C LYS A 42 -1.82 -20.11 9.75
N GLU A 43 -2.17 -21.30 10.23
CA GLU A 43 -1.54 -22.57 9.91
C GLU A 43 -1.65 -22.96 8.43
N HIS A 44 -2.64 -22.41 7.70
CA HIS A 44 -2.82 -22.60 6.26
C HIS A 44 -2.05 -21.56 5.41
N GLY A 45 -1.35 -20.62 6.04
CA GLY A 45 -0.41 -19.70 5.41
C GLY A 45 1.03 -20.21 5.52
N ALA A 46 1.81 -20.10 4.44
CA ALA A 46 3.23 -20.46 4.46
C ALA A 46 4.05 -19.44 5.25
N LEU A 47 5.04 -19.92 6.02
CA LEU A 47 6.00 -19.05 6.68
C LEU A 47 6.94 -18.42 5.64
N VAL A 48 7.20 -17.12 5.78
CA VAL A 48 8.08 -16.34 4.90
C VAL A 48 9.23 -15.79 5.75
N SER A 49 10.46 -16.06 5.32
CA SER A 49 11.65 -15.58 6.01
C SER A 49 12.14 -14.28 5.35
N GLU A 50 12.10 -13.18 6.10
CA GLU A 50 12.77 -11.91 5.80
C GLU A 50 13.08 -11.19 7.13
N PRO A 51 14.23 -11.46 7.74
CA PRO A 51 14.55 -10.98 9.10
C PRO A 51 14.51 -9.46 9.26
N ARG A 52 15.03 -8.70 8.28
CA ARG A 52 15.02 -7.23 8.34
C ARG A 52 13.60 -6.67 8.33
N LEU A 53 12.72 -7.25 7.51
CA LEU A 53 11.31 -6.86 7.49
C LEU A 53 10.62 -7.22 8.80
N LEU A 54 10.87 -8.41 9.34
CA LEU A 54 10.30 -8.84 10.62
C LEU A 54 10.71 -7.89 11.74
N THR A 55 11.96 -7.44 11.78
CA THR A 55 12.43 -6.44 12.75
C THR A 55 11.71 -5.11 12.59
N ALA A 56 11.52 -4.62 11.37
CA ALA A 56 10.76 -3.40 11.11
C ALA A 56 9.29 -3.53 11.51
N VAL A 57 8.67 -4.69 11.27
CA VAL A 57 7.29 -4.98 11.71
C VAL A 57 7.20 -5.02 13.24
N ARG A 58 8.17 -5.63 13.93
CA ARG A 58 8.25 -5.63 15.41
C ARG A 58 8.38 -4.24 15.99
N HIS A 59 9.19 -3.40 15.38
CA HIS A 59 9.29 -1.99 15.79
C HIS A 59 7.94 -1.27 15.72
N ARG A 60 7.13 -1.58 14.71
CA ARG A 60 5.83 -0.93 14.47
C ARG A 60 4.67 -1.52 15.28
N LEU A 61 4.59 -2.84 15.41
CA LEU A 61 3.45 -3.55 16.00
C LEU A 61 3.75 -4.18 17.36
N GLY A 62 5.02 -4.24 17.76
CA GLY A 62 5.49 -4.81 19.02
C GLY A 62 6.23 -6.13 18.84
N HIS A 63 7.06 -6.45 19.84
CA HIS A 63 7.97 -7.61 19.83
C HIS A 63 7.26 -8.98 19.84
N GLN A 64 5.97 -9.02 20.14
CA GLN A 64 5.16 -10.24 20.08
C GLN A 64 4.98 -10.79 18.66
N VAL A 65 5.23 -9.98 17.62
CA VAL A 65 5.20 -10.47 16.23
C VAL A 65 6.43 -11.35 16.01
N THR A 66 6.20 -12.64 15.78
CA THR A 66 7.26 -13.62 15.58
C THR A 66 7.35 -14.16 14.16
N GLU A 67 6.30 -13.98 13.36
CA GLU A 67 6.18 -14.63 12.06
C GLU A 67 5.62 -13.69 10.98
N LEU A 68 6.17 -13.81 9.77
CA LEU A 68 5.59 -13.33 8.53
C LEU A 68 4.99 -14.53 7.80
N ARG A 69 3.70 -14.48 7.42
CA ARG A 69 3.04 -15.60 6.73
C ARG A 69 2.25 -15.14 5.51
N THR A 70 2.20 -15.97 4.50
CA THR A 70 1.27 -15.71 3.40
C THR A 70 -0.18 -15.81 3.91
N PRO A 71 -1.14 -15.13 3.26
CA PRO A 71 -2.56 -15.34 3.55
C PRO A 71 -2.93 -16.83 3.46
N PRO A 72 -3.87 -17.30 4.30
CA PRO A 72 -4.32 -18.68 4.25
C PRO A 72 -4.88 -19.02 2.88
N ARG A 73 -4.43 -20.15 2.33
CA ARG A 73 -4.96 -20.69 1.07
C ARG A 73 -6.06 -21.68 1.36
N GLN A 74 -7.09 -21.68 0.51
CA GLN A 74 -8.13 -22.71 0.56
C GLN A 74 -7.49 -24.07 0.26
N ASP A 75 -7.62 -25.00 1.18
CA ASP A 75 -7.31 -26.41 0.96
C ASP A 75 -8.57 -27.10 0.44
N GLU A 76 -8.58 -27.46 -0.84
CA GLU A 76 -9.70 -28.13 -1.49
C GLU A 76 -10.01 -29.52 -0.91
N THR A 77 -9.03 -30.13 -0.23
CA THR A 77 -9.20 -31.43 0.42
C THR A 77 -9.84 -31.32 1.81
N SER A 78 -9.88 -30.11 2.39
CA SER A 78 -10.46 -29.88 3.69
C SER A 78 -11.97 -29.80 3.64
N PRO A 79 -12.70 -30.56 4.48
CA PRO A 79 -14.14 -30.47 4.57
C PRO A 79 -14.65 -29.16 5.19
N VAL A 80 -13.75 -28.35 5.76
CA VAL A 80 -14.04 -27.05 6.37
C VAL A 80 -13.36 -25.95 5.57
N PRO A 81 -14.09 -24.90 5.16
CA PRO A 81 -13.48 -23.73 4.53
C PRO A 81 -12.41 -23.11 5.44
N ASN A 82 -11.21 -22.95 4.92
CA ASN A 82 -10.02 -22.53 5.65
C ASN A 82 -9.25 -21.39 4.93
N GLY A 83 -9.92 -20.68 4.03
CA GLY A 83 -9.41 -19.46 3.41
C GLY A 83 -9.56 -18.22 4.30
N VAL A 84 -9.41 -17.04 3.69
CA VAL A 84 -9.56 -15.75 4.38
C VAL A 84 -11.03 -15.53 4.78
N PRO A 85 -11.33 -15.34 6.07
CA PRO A 85 -12.70 -15.20 6.54
C PRO A 85 -13.27 -13.81 6.23
N VAL A 86 -14.53 -13.80 5.82
CA VAL A 86 -15.29 -12.58 5.51
C VAL A 86 -16.66 -12.61 6.19
N ALA A 87 -17.22 -11.44 6.44
CA ALA A 87 -18.59 -11.28 6.93
C ALA A 87 -19.42 -10.38 5.99
N PRO A 88 -20.74 -10.60 5.85
CA PRO A 88 -21.59 -9.70 5.08
C PRO A 88 -21.50 -8.26 5.58
N PHE A 89 -21.24 -7.33 4.68
CA PHE A 89 -21.18 -5.90 4.97
C PHE A 89 -21.43 -5.11 3.68
N PRO A 90 -22.16 -3.98 3.71
CA PRO A 90 -22.83 -3.37 4.86
C PRO A 90 -23.99 -4.23 5.39
N GLN A 91 -24.44 -3.88 6.60
CA GLN A 91 -25.59 -4.56 7.23
C GLN A 91 -26.95 -4.06 6.72
N TRP A 92 -26.97 -2.98 5.94
CA TRP A 92 -28.19 -2.47 5.32
C TRP A 92 -28.30 -2.92 3.87
N LEU A 93 -29.48 -3.48 3.54
CA LEU A 93 -29.80 -4.00 2.20
C LEU A 93 -31.00 -3.25 1.58
N ARG A 94 -31.03 -3.21 0.26
CA ARG A 94 -32.17 -2.70 -0.53
C ARG A 94 -32.77 -3.80 -1.40
N CYS A 95 -34.08 -3.83 -1.50
CA CYS A 95 -34.78 -4.64 -2.49
C CYS A 95 -35.01 -3.82 -3.78
N PRO A 96 -34.58 -4.30 -4.97
CA PRO A 96 -34.77 -3.56 -6.22
C PRO A 96 -36.24 -3.47 -6.67
N VAL A 97 -37.08 -4.39 -6.25
CA VAL A 97 -38.50 -4.47 -6.66
C VAL A 97 -39.39 -3.55 -5.82
N CYS A 98 -39.43 -3.77 -4.51
CA CYS A 98 -40.30 -2.95 -3.62
C CYS A 98 -39.57 -1.74 -3.02
N ARG A 99 -38.27 -1.57 -3.29
CA ARG A 99 -37.42 -0.46 -2.79
C ARG A 99 -37.22 -0.44 -1.26
N LEU A 100 -37.62 -1.50 -0.57
CA LEU A 100 -37.36 -1.65 0.86
C LEU A 100 -35.90 -1.42 1.17
N LEU A 101 -35.61 -0.61 2.20
CA LEU A 101 -34.30 -0.38 2.77
C LEU A 101 -34.38 -0.74 4.26
N ALA A 102 -33.66 -1.79 4.66
CA ALA A 102 -33.70 -2.29 6.03
C ALA A 102 -32.35 -2.99 6.40
N PRO A 103 -32.02 -3.06 7.70
CA PRO A 103 -30.85 -3.83 8.12
C PRO A 103 -31.11 -5.34 8.02
N VAL A 104 -30.06 -6.12 7.85
CA VAL A 104 -30.11 -7.61 7.85
C VAL A 104 -30.76 -8.13 9.15
N THR A 105 -30.49 -7.47 10.27
CA THR A 105 -31.06 -7.81 11.59
C THR A 105 -32.56 -7.65 11.68
N SER A 106 -33.19 -6.99 10.69
CA SER A 106 -34.68 -6.87 10.65
C SER A 106 -35.39 -8.18 10.39
N GLY A 107 -34.69 -9.21 9.91
CA GLY A 107 -35.26 -10.49 9.50
C GLY A 107 -36.08 -10.45 8.20
N LEU A 108 -36.04 -9.32 7.46
CA LEU A 108 -36.76 -9.15 6.19
C LEU A 108 -35.98 -9.72 4.97
N PHE A 109 -34.73 -10.11 5.17
CA PHE A 109 -33.88 -10.67 4.15
C PHE A 109 -33.33 -12.04 4.56
N ASP A 110 -33.46 -13.02 3.69
CA ASP A 110 -32.97 -14.39 3.92
C ASP A 110 -31.67 -14.59 3.14
N LEU A 111 -30.62 -15.11 3.80
CA LEU A 111 -29.39 -15.51 3.14
C LEU A 111 -29.59 -16.87 2.45
N VAL A 112 -29.41 -16.91 1.15
CA VAL A 112 -29.40 -18.12 0.33
C VAL A 112 -27.98 -18.47 -0.03
N GLN A 113 -27.52 -19.63 0.40
CA GLN A 113 -26.20 -20.17 0.09
C GLN A 113 -26.33 -21.36 -0.85
N ASP A 114 -25.40 -21.48 -1.79
CA ASP A 114 -25.27 -22.63 -2.69
C ASP A 114 -23.86 -23.21 -2.49
N SER A 115 -23.77 -24.36 -1.85
CA SER A 115 -22.49 -25.00 -1.52
C SER A 115 -21.73 -25.47 -2.77
N TYR A 116 -22.40 -25.68 -3.90
CA TYR A 116 -21.80 -26.09 -5.17
C TYR A 116 -21.46 -24.89 -6.08
N ARG A 117 -22.05 -23.74 -5.80
CA ARG A 117 -21.88 -22.50 -6.56
C ARG A 117 -21.78 -21.30 -5.61
N PRO A 118 -20.63 -21.14 -4.95
CA PRO A 118 -20.42 -20.10 -3.93
C PRO A 118 -20.73 -18.68 -4.43
N GLU A 119 -20.48 -18.43 -5.71
CA GLU A 119 -20.76 -17.15 -6.38
C GLU A 119 -22.24 -16.78 -6.46
N ARG A 120 -23.14 -17.74 -6.13
CA ARG A 120 -24.59 -17.53 -6.04
C ARG A 120 -25.08 -17.18 -4.65
N THR A 121 -24.21 -17.11 -3.66
CA THR A 121 -24.56 -16.69 -2.31
C THR A 121 -25.09 -15.26 -2.32
N ARG A 122 -26.33 -15.06 -1.83
CA ARG A 122 -27.03 -13.78 -1.88
C ARG A 122 -28.10 -13.65 -0.81
N TYR A 123 -28.46 -12.42 -0.51
CA TYR A 123 -29.70 -12.13 0.24
C TYR A 123 -30.88 -12.02 -0.71
N VAL A 124 -32.04 -12.51 -0.28
CA VAL A 124 -33.30 -12.40 -1.01
C VAL A 124 -34.40 -11.78 -0.12
N HIS A 125 -35.34 -11.07 -0.76
CA HIS A 125 -36.48 -10.48 -0.09
C HIS A 125 -37.79 -11.08 -0.63
N LYS A 126 -38.63 -11.61 0.23
CA LYS A 126 -39.89 -12.26 -0.15
C LYS A 126 -41.05 -11.24 -0.29
N CYS A 127 -40.91 -10.26 -1.19
CA CYS A 127 -41.95 -9.24 -1.41
C CYS A 127 -42.89 -9.54 -2.58
N THR A 128 -42.63 -10.62 -3.32
CA THR A 128 -43.46 -11.05 -4.47
C THR A 128 -44.14 -12.38 -4.15
N THR A 129 -45.40 -12.50 -4.54
CA THR A 129 -46.19 -13.75 -4.37
C THR A 129 -46.03 -14.71 -5.56
N ARG A 130 -45.45 -14.26 -6.68
CA ARG A 130 -45.20 -15.05 -7.88
C ARG A 130 -43.76 -14.91 -8.32
N GLY A 131 -43.13 -16.01 -8.73
CA GLY A 131 -41.73 -16.06 -9.20
C GLY A 131 -40.72 -16.25 -8.06
N LEU A 132 -39.44 -16.16 -8.41
CA LEU A 132 -38.33 -16.26 -7.47
C LEU A 132 -38.24 -14.95 -6.63
N PRO A 133 -37.93 -15.06 -5.32
CA PRO A 133 -37.65 -13.89 -4.51
C PRO A 133 -36.52 -13.03 -5.11
N PRO A 134 -36.72 -11.70 -5.22
CA PRO A 134 -35.67 -10.84 -5.77
C PRO A 134 -34.44 -10.82 -4.88
N THR A 135 -33.27 -10.76 -5.50
CA THR A 135 -31.98 -10.53 -4.81
C THR A 135 -31.98 -9.14 -4.19
N ALA A 136 -31.65 -9.07 -2.92
CA ALA A 136 -31.42 -7.81 -2.22
C ALA A 136 -29.94 -7.41 -2.35
N TYR A 137 -29.70 -6.14 -2.61
CA TYR A 137 -28.36 -5.61 -2.81
C TYR A 137 -27.90 -4.75 -1.62
N PRO A 138 -26.58 -4.63 -1.35
CA PRO A 138 -26.08 -3.77 -0.30
C PRO A 138 -26.47 -2.31 -0.54
N ALA A 139 -26.80 -1.60 0.52
CA ALA A 139 -26.96 -0.15 0.48
C ALA A 139 -25.57 0.49 0.36
N ARG A 140 -25.23 1.02 -0.83
CA ARG A 140 -23.88 1.37 -1.27
C ARG A 140 -23.20 2.53 -0.53
N PHE A 141 -23.86 3.16 0.44
CA PHE A 141 -23.34 4.32 1.15
C PHE A 141 -22.93 3.94 2.56
N LEU A 142 -21.74 4.37 2.95
CA LEU A 142 -21.10 4.06 4.21
C LEU A 142 -20.59 5.34 4.85
N LEU A 143 -20.30 5.31 6.14
CA LEU A 143 -19.54 6.33 6.83
C LEU A 143 -18.13 5.82 7.13
N ALA A 144 -17.13 6.65 6.85
CA ALA A 144 -15.76 6.38 7.22
C ALA A 144 -15.09 7.64 7.77
N CYS A 145 -14.00 7.47 8.53
CA CYS A 145 -13.14 8.56 8.97
C CYS A 145 -11.66 8.24 8.69
N ARG A 146 -10.80 9.24 8.84
CA ARG A 146 -9.35 9.13 8.59
C ARG A 146 -8.64 8.18 9.54
N ALA A 147 -9.18 7.95 10.75
CA ALA A 147 -8.67 6.96 11.70
C ALA A 147 -9.02 5.50 11.32
N GLY A 148 -9.56 5.26 10.11
CA GLY A 148 -9.84 3.93 9.59
C GLY A 148 -11.14 3.29 10.08
N HIS A 149 -11.98 4.01 10.83
CA HIS A 149 -13.30 3.51 11.23
C HIS A 149 -14.24 3.42 10.04
N LEU A 150 -15.15 2.45 10.10
CA LEU A 150 -16.16 2.18 9.06
C LEU A 150 -17.50 1.83 9.71
N ASP A 151 -18.57 2.40 9.21
CA ASP A 151 -19.92 2.12 9.69
C ASP A 151 -20.93 2.11 8.55
N ASP A 152 -22.07 1.46 8.77
CA ASP A 152 -23.24 1.63 7.93
C ASP A 152 -23.68 3.09 7.92
N PHE A 153 -24.20 3.56 6.78
CA PHE A 153 -24.80 4.87 6.71
C PHE A 153 -26.00 4.94 7.67
N PRO A 154 -26.17 6.00 8.47
CA PRO A 154 -27.22 6.10 9.49
C PRO A 154 -28.57 6.46 8.89
N TRP A 155 -29.13 5.58 8.07
CA TRP A 155 -30.30 5.81 7.23
C TRP A 155 -31.50 6.39 7.98
N SER A 156 -31.85 5.83 9.14
CA SER A 156 -32.99 6.26 9.91
C SER A 156 -32.77 7.65 10.52
N GLU A 157 -31.62 7.88 11.12
CA GLU A 157 -31.25 9.17 11.73
C GLU A 157 -31.14 10.26 10.67
N PHE A 158 -30.56 9.93 9.52
CA PHE A 158 -30.41 10.85 8.40
C PHE A 158 -31.76 11.33 7.85
N VAL A 159 -32.68 10.41 7.54
CA VAL A 159 -33.97 10.78 6.93
C VAL A 159 -34.86 11.57 7.90
N HIS A 160 -34.79 11.26 9.19
CA HIS A 160 -35.62 11.88 10.22
C HIS A 160 -34.96 13.08 10.93
N ARG A 161 -33.74 13.43 10.56
CA ARG A 161 -32.94 14.51 11.20
C ARG A 161 -32.86 14.33 12.72
N GLY A 162 -32.61 13.09 13.17
CA GLY A 162 -32.52 12.73 14.58
C GLY A 162 -33.85 12.44 15.28
N SER A 163 -35.03 12.55 14.63
CA SER A 163 -36.29 12.21 15.24
C SER A 163 -36.50 10.69 15.36
N GLY A 164 -37.26 10.24 16.38
CA GLY A 164 -37.33 8.84 16.82
C GLY A 164 -38.26 7.91 16.03
N CYS A 165 -38.65 8.17 14.78
CA CYS A 165 -39.48 7.28 13.98
C CYS A 165 -38.71 6.00 13.60
N LYS A 166 -39.29 4.82 13.88
CA LYS A 166 -38.69 3.50 13.62
C LYS A 166 -39.36 2.75 12.46
N ALA A 167 -40.14 3.44 11.63
CA ALA A 167 -40.82 2.81 10.51
C ALA A 167 -39.85 2.40 9.40
N THR A 168 -40.31 1.54 8.53
CA THR A 168 -39.58 1.02 7.38
C THR A 168 -39.19 2.14 6.42
N LEU A 169 -38.00 2.05 5.84
CA LEU A 169 -37.49 3.00 4.87
C LEU A 169 -37.55 2.45 3.44
N ARG A 170 -37.61 3.38 2.48
CA ARG A 170 -37.51 3.08 1.07
C ARG A 170 -36.42 3.93 0.41
N LEU A 171 -35.61 3.29 -0.43
CA LEU A 171 -34.59 3.96 -1.21
C LEU A 171 -35.06 4.03 -2.66
N LYS A 172 -35.24 5.26 -3.16
CA LYS A 172 -35.67 5.55 -4.53
C LYS A 172 -34.56 6.21 -5.32
N GLU A 173 -34.34 5.75 -6.55
CA GLU A 173 -33.55 6.45 -7.55
C GLU A 173 -34.51 7.33 -8.35
N ILE A 174 -34.26 8.65 -8.37
CA ILE A 174 -35.18 9.67 -8.96
C ILE A 174 -34.64 10.18 -10.30
N GLY A 175 -33.33 10.00 -10.55
CA GLY A 175 -32.64 10.44 -11.78
C GLY A 175 -32.01 9.28 -12.54
N MET A 176 -31.46 9.57 -13.70
CA MET A 176 -30.78 8.58 -14.56
C MET A 176 -29.25 8.57 -14.37
N GLY A 177 -28.69 9.50 -13.62
CA GLY A 177 -27.24 9.64 -13.44
C GLY A 177 -26.60 8.69 -12.41
N GLY A 178 -27.42 8.02 -11.58
CA GLY A 178 -26.92 7.08 -10.55
C GLY A 178 -26.09 7.71 -9.42
N GLY A 179 -25.93 9.03 -9.42
CA GLY A 179 -25.19 9.78 -8.42
C GLY A 179 -25.97 9.97 -7.12
N PRO A 180 -25.31 10.43 -6.03
CA PRO A 180 -25.96 10.66 -4.74
C PRO A 180 -27.13 11.64 -4.78
N VAL A 181 -27.09 12.61 -5.68
CA VAL A 181 -28.17 13.60 -5.86
C VAL A 181 -29.46 12.99 -6.42
N ASP A 182 -29.34 11.86 -7.10
CA ASP A 182 -30.44 11.12 -7.71
C ASP A 182 -31.05 10.07 -6.77
N VAL A 183 -30.56 9.97 -5.55
CA VAL A 183 -31.02 9.00 -4.56
C VAL A 183 -31.80 9.71 -3.47
N GLN A 184 -33.01 9.23 -3.17
CA GLN A 184 -33.87 9.71 -2.09
C GLN A 184 -34.26 8.59 -1.15
N VAL A 185 -34.22 8.88 0.15
CA VAL A 185 -34.73 7.99 1.21
C VAL A 185 -36.04 8.56 1.70
N GLU A 186 -37.04 7.68 1.87
CA GLU A 186 -38.37 8.01 2.36
C GLU A 186 -38.75 7.06 3.51
N CYS A 187 -39.57 7.55 4.44
CA CYS A 187 -40.13 6.76 5.53
C CYS A 187 -41.56 6.32 5.18
N ASP A 188 -41.91 5.07 5.42
CA ASP A 188 -43.27 4.55 5.21
C ASP A 188 -44.25 5.00 6.31
N GLY A 189 -43.76 5.37 7.50
CA GLY A 189 -44.59 5.71 8.66
C GLY A 189 -44.78 7.21 8.91
N CYS A 190 -44.06 8.07 8.24
CA CYS A 190 -44.16 9.51 8.39
C CYS A 190 -43.77 10.24 7.09
N PRO A 191 -44.03 11.55 6.92
CA PRO A 191 -43.75 12.28 5.68
C PRO A 191 -42.25 12.59 5.47
N ALA A 192 -41.35 12.07 6.33
CA ALA A 192 -39.94 12.33 6.24
C ALA A 192 -39.34 11.73 4.96
N ARG A 193 -38.65 12.59 4.21
CA ARG A 193 -37.90 12.23 3.01
C ARG A 193 -36.68 13.11 2.89
N ARG A 194 -35.56 12.55 2.37
CA ARG A 194 -34.33 13.30 2.20
C ARG A 194 -33.51 12.78 1.01
N ARG A 195 -32.89 13.70 0.27
CA ARG A 195 -31.95 13.35 -0.81
C ARG A 195 -30.58 13.03 -0.22
N LEU A 196 -29.92 12.02 -0.77
CA LEU A 196 -28.62 11.59 -0.28
C LEU A 196 -27.51 12.58 -0.65
N GLY A 197 -27.71 13.42 -1.66
CA GLY A 197 -26.80 14.52 -1.99
C GLY A 197 -26.50 15.45 -0.80
N ASP A 198 -27.41 15.57 0.17
CA ASP A 198 -27.19 16.35 1.40
C ASP A 198 -26.08 15.78 2.29
N ALA A 199 -25.71 14.52 2.12
CA ALA A 199 -24.63 13.84 2.88
C ALA A 199 -23.26 13.94 2.19
N PHE A 200 -23.14 14.77 1.15
CA PHE A 200 -21.90 14.97 0.39
C PHE A 200 -21.53 16.46 0.27
N GLY A 201 -20.27 16.72 -0.06
CA GLY A 201 -19.75 18.07 -0.24
C GLY A 201 -19.28 18.74 1.06
N GLN A 202 -18.93 20.03 0.98
CA GLN A 202 -18.29 20.77 2.08
C GLN A 202 -19.15 20.90 3.35
N LYS A 203 -20.47 20.86 3.21
CA LYS A 203 -21.41 20.94 4.36
C LYS A 203 -21.97 19.61 4.77
N ALA A 204 -21.37 18.50 4.35
CA ALA A 204 -21.84 17.17 4.68
C ALA A 204 -21.87 16.93 6.21
N ASP A 205 -20.87 17.44 6.92
CA ASP A 205 -20.75 17.27 8.38
C ASP A 205 -21.91 17.92 9.15
N GLU A 206 -22.48 19.03 8.62
CA GLU A 206 -23.66 19.69 9.19
C GLU A 206 -24.94 18.89 8.97
N ASN A 207 -24.97 18.07 7.92
CA ASN A 207 -26.13 17.32 7.47
C ASN A 207 -26.11 15.85 7.94
N LEU A 208 -24.98 15.33 8.37
CA LEU A 208 -24.89 13.98 8.94
C LEU A 208 -25.27 14.03 10.41
N PRO A 209 -26.15 13.14 10.87
CA PRO A 209 -26.66 13.19 12.24
C PRO A 209 -25.67 12.71 13.29
N THR A 210 -24.59 12.05 12.87
CA THR A 210 -23.62 11.42 13.78
C THR A 210 -22.19 11.79 13.47
N ARG A 211 -21.40 11.96 14.53
CA ARG A 211 -19.94 11.94 14.46
C ARG A 211 -19.45 10.49 14.31
N CYS A 212 -18.16 10.30 14.13
CA CYS A 212 -17.56 8.98 14.09
C CYS A 212 -17.92 8.19 15.37
N ARG A 213 -18.43 6.97 15.18
CA ARG A 213 -18.76 6.06 16.28
C ARG A 213 -17.60 5.17 16.69
N GLY A 214 -16.42 5.35 16.09
CA GLY A 214 -15.23 4.58 16.39
C GLY A 214 -15.33 3.09 16.10
N ARG A 215 -16.18 2.65 15.15
CA ARG A 215 -16.41 1.23 14.88
C ARG A 215 -15.34 0.62 13.99
N HIS A 216 -14.86 -0.54 14.42
CA HIS A 216 -14.02 -1.45 13.65
C HIS A 216 -14.78 -2.74 13.34
N PRO A 217 -15.65 -2.77 12.32
CA PRO A 217 -16.53 -3.91 12.09
C PRO A 217 -15.79 -5.21 11.76
N HIS A 218 -14.56 -5.12 11.24
CA HIS A 218 -13.70 -6.26 10.90
C HIS A 218 -13.17 -7.03 12.13
N ILE A 219 -13.01 -6.36 13.27
CA ILE A 219 -12.57 -6.95 14.55
C ILE A 219 -13.65 -6.87 15.64
N GLY A 220 -14.81 -6.30 15.33
CA GLY A 220 -15.96 -6.24 16.24
C GLY A 220 -15.74 -5.33 17.46
N THR A 221 -14.88 -4.32 17.38
CA THR A 221 -14.58 -3.37 18.46
C THR A 221 -15.10 -1.97 18.16
N THR A 222 -15.15 -1.15 19.21
CA THR A 222 -15.54 0.26 19.12
C THR A 222 -14.63 1.05 20.07
N GLU A 223 -14.19 2.22 19.65
CA GLU A 223 -13.37 3.13 20.44
C GLU A 223 -13.87 4.57 20.34
N SER A 224 -13.36 5.45 21.17
CA SER A 224 -13.66 6.89 21.11
C SER A 224 -12.97 7.51 19.89
N CYS A 225 -13.72 8.34 19.12
CA CYS A 225 -13.17 9.01 17.95
C CYS A 225 -13.83 10.38 17.74
N ASP A 226 -13.01 11.41 17.62
CA ASP A 226 -13.44 12.78 17.34
C ASP A 226 -13.21 13.22 15.88
N GLU A 227 -12.74 12.29 15.02
CA GLU A 227 -12.56 12.59 13.61
C GLU A 227 -13.90 12.80 12.90
N PRO A 228 -14.00 13.77 11.99
CA PRO A 228 -15.18 13.97 11.18
C PRO A 228 -15.42 12.76 10.28
N VAL A 229 -16.68 12.35 10.15
CA VAL A 229 -17.06 11.28 9.23
C VAL A 229 -17.27 11.83 7.83
N ARG A 230 -17.03 10.97 6.84
CA ARG A 230 -17.36 11.23 5.44
C ARG A 230 -18.21 10.11 4.89
N THR A 231 -19.19 10.48 4.09
CA THR A 231 -19.94 9.50 3.30
C THR A 231 -19.04 9.03 2.15
N ILE A 232 -18.84 7.73 2.07
CA ILE A 232 -18.12 7.07 0.98
C ILE A 232 -19.04 6.07 0.28
N LEU A 233 -18.71 5.74 -0.96
CA LEU A 233 -19.38 4.66 -1.68
C LEU A 233 -18.71 3.33 -1.33
N LEU A 234 -19.49 2.29 -1.28
CA LEU A 234 -18.98 0.91 -1.28
C LEU A 234 -18.09 0.73 -2.51
N ALA A 235 -16.96 0.07 -2.36
CA ALA A 235 -15.92 -0.10 -3.39
C ALA A 235 -15.30 1.20 -3.95
N ALA A 236 -15.48 2.34 -3.29
CA ALA A 236 -14.72 3.53 -3.64
C ALA A 236 -13.21 3.29 -3.40
N SER A 237 -12.35 3.81 -4.27
CA SER A 237 -10.89 3.66 -4.15
C SER A 237 -10.34 4.18 -2.82
N ASN A 238 -11.00 5.16 -2.21
CA ASN A 238 -10.63 5.71 -0.91
C ASN A 238 -11.29 4.99 0.28
N SER A 239 -11.91 3.84 0.07
CA SER A 239 -12.52 3.05 1.15
C SER A 239 -11.49 2.27 1.97
N TRP A 240 -10.33 1.99 1.42
CA TRP A 240 -9.27 1.23 2.07
C TRP A 240 -7.91 1.44 1.37
N PHE A 241 -6.89 1.76 2.15
CA PHE A 241 -5.51 1.88 1.70
C PHE A 241 -4.63 1.01 2.60
N PRO A 242 -3.80 0.11 2.05
CA PRO A 242 -2.88 -0.69 2.84
C PRO A 242 -1.81 0.18 3.48
N VAL A 243 -1.48 -0.13 4.71
CA VAL A 243 -0.26 0.34 5.36
C VAL A 243 0.67 -0.85 5.44
N SER A 244 1.68 -0.86 4.61
CA SER A 244 2.61 -1.97 4.47
C SER A 244 4.05 -1.53 4.69
N LEU A 245 4.88 -2.49 5.07
CA LEU A 245 6.33 -2.39 5.03
C LEU A 245 6.86 -3.36 3.98
N SER A 246 7.91 -2.98 3.28
CA SER A 246 8.54 -3.86 2.30
C SER A 246 10.06 -3.84 2.42
N ALA A 247 10.68 -5.00 2.18
CA ALA A 247 12.11 -5.16 2.11
C ALA A 247 12.49 -5.97 0.86
N LEU A 248 13.55 -5.54 0.18
CA LEU A 248 14.20 -6.36 -0.83
C LEU A 248 15.02 -7.45 -0.13
N SER A 249 14.89 -8.68 -0.56
CA SER A 249 15.71 -9.78 -0.04
C SER A 249 17.11 -9.69 -0.64
N ILE A 250 17.95 -8.91 0.02
CA ILE A 250 19.35 -8.71 -0.40
C ILE A 250 20.26 -9.70 0.31
N PRO A 251 21.24 -10.28 -0.39
CA PRO A 251 22.24 -11.15 0.21
C PRO A 251 23.32 -10.30 0.89
N THR A 252 23.16 -9.98 2.16
CA THR A 252 24.27 -9.46 2.97
C THR A 252 25.04 -10.63 3.56
N VAL A 253 26.34 -10.49 3.75
CA VAL A 253 27.17 -11.53 4.38
C VAL A 253 26.60 -11.88 5.76
N GLU A 254 26.24 -10.86 6.54
CA GLU A 254 25.57 -11.01 7.83
C GLU A 254 24.20 -11.68 7.71
N GLY A 255 23.36 -11.25 6.74
CA GLY A 255 22.04 -11.82 6.51
C GLY A 255 22.06 -13.27 6.04
N LEU A 256 23.05 -13.69 5.29
CA LEU A 256 23.25 -15.11 4.92
C LEU A 256 23.62 -15.94 6.14
N LEU A 257 24.45 -15.39 7.03
CA LEU A 257 24.79 -16.04 8.28
C LEU A 257 23.57 -16.13 9.21
N ASP A 258 22.81 -15.06 9.35
CA ASP A 258 21.57 -15.04 10.15
C ASP A 258 20.54 -16.06 9.63
N GLN A 259 20.37 -16.19 8.31
CA GLN A 259 19.52 -17.24 7.72
C GLN A 259 20.02 -18.66 8.03
N ARG A 260 21.34 -18.89 7.99
CA ARG A 260 21.94 -20.19 8.34
C ARG A 260 21.77 -20.50 9.82
N VAL A 261 21.85 -19.50 10.68
CA VAL A 261 21.59 -19.61 12.14
C VAL A 261 20.11 -19.91 12.38
N GLU A 262 19.20 -19.19 11.72
CA GLU A 262 17.74 -19.41 11.82
C GLU A 262 17.34 -20.83 11.42
N ALA A 263 17.84 -21.31 10.28
CA ALA A 263 17.55 -22.66 9.79
C ALA A 263 18.00 -23.78 10.75
N ARG A 264 18.87 -23.45 11.71
CA ARG A 264 19.44 -24.40 12.69
C ARG A 264 19.19 -23.98 14.13
N TRP A 265 18.22 -23.08 14.33
CA TRP A 265 17.95 -22.48 15.63
C TRP A 265 17.69 -23.49 16.74
N ALA A 266 16.96 -24.57 16.46
CA ALA A 266 16.69 -25.62 17.44
C ALA A 266 17.96 -26.24 18.07
N ILE A 267 19.12 -26.17 17.39
CA ILE A 267 20.42 -26.61 17.90
C ILE A 267 21.14 -25.44 18.58
N LEU A 268 21.10 -24.26 17.93
CA LEU A 268 21.89 -23.08 18.32
C LEU A 268 21.28 -22.30 19.48
N GLU A 269 20.00 -22.45 19.76
CA GLU A 269 19.33 -21.79 20.92
C GLU A 269 20.00 -22.06 22.26
N LYS A 270 20.66 -23.23 22.40
CA LYS A 270 21.35 -23.69 23.61
C LYS A 270 22.81 -23.22 23.72
N VAL A 271 23.33 -22.58 22.70
CA VAL A 271 24.71 -22.08 22.65
C VAL A 271 24.80 -20.79 23.47
N THR A 272 25.47 -20.80 24.59
CA THR A 272 25.57 -19.67 25.51
C THR A 272 26.90 -18.91 25.44
N ASN A 273 27.94 -19.54 24.88
CA ASN A 273 29.28 -18.97 24.78
C ASN A 273 30.09 -19.60 23.65
N ARG A 274 31.30 -19.07 23.43
CA ARG A 274 32.21 -19.46 22.34
C ARG A 274 32.63 -20.95 22.43
N GLU A 275 32.83 -21.47 23.64
CA GLU A 275 33.27 -22.87 23.85
C GLU A 275 32.16 -23.87 23.50
N VAL A 276 30.93 -23.55 23.91
CA VAL A 276 29.74 -24.33 23.56
C VAL A 276 29.46 -24.29 22.07
N LEU A 277 29.66 -23.12 21.42
CA LEU A 277 29.55 -23.01 19.97
C LEU A 277 30.57 -23.88 19.25
N GLN A 278 31.85 -23.76 19.63
CA GLN A 278 32.92 -24.58 19.04
C GLN A 278 32.60 -26.08 19.17
N PHE A 279 32.19 -26.51 20.34
CA PHE A 279 31.82 -27.91 20.57
C PHE A 279 30.63 -28.34 19.68
N ALA A 280 29.61 -27.50 19.57
CA ALA A 280 28.44 -27.77 18.71
C ALA A 280 28.84 -27.89 17.24
N LEU A 281 29.71 -26.99 16.73
CA LEU A 281 30.22 -27.00 15.36
C LEU A 281 31.05 -28.26 15.08
N ASP A 282 31.87 -28.70 16.05
CA ASP A 282 32.74 -29.87 15.90
C ASP A 282 31.97 -31.20 15.92
N THR A 283 30.89 -31.25 16.69
CA THR A 283 30.16 -32.51 16.93
C THR A 283 28.90 -32.67 16.08
N ASN A 284 28.39 -31.61 15.45
CA ASN A 284 27.13 -31.66 14.72
C ASN A 284 27.33 -31.37 13.22
N GLU A 285 27.14 -32.38 12.39
CA GLU A 285 27.21 -32.32 10.94
C GLU A 285 26.18 -31.32 10.30
N GLN A 286 25.05 -31.10 10.97
CA GLN A 286 24.04 -30.15 10.49
C GLN A 286 24.54 -28.71 10.54
N LEU A 287 25.58 -28.42 11.30
CA LEU A 287 26.21 -27.12 11.42
C LEU A 287 27.43 -26.93 10.47
N ALA A 288 27.72 -27.93 9.62
CA ALA A 288 28.89 -27.87 8.72
C ALA A 288 28.99 -26.58 7.91
N GLY A 289 27.85 -26.07 7.41
CA GLY A 289 27.81 -24.81 6.62
C GLY A 289 28.08 -23.53 7.44
N LEU A 290 28.21 -23.61 8.76
CA LEU A 290 28.60 -22.49 9.61
C LEU A 290 30.10 -22.48 9.91
N ARG A 291 30.82 -23.59 9.69
CA ARG A 291 32.26 -23.73 10.01
C ARG A 291 33.16 -22.79 9.18
N GLU A 292 32.65 -22.27 8.06
CA GLU A 292 33.36 -21.33 7.19
C GLU A 292 33.39 -19.89 7.75
N HIS A 293 32.57 -19.60 8.77
CA HIS A 293 32.44 -18.28 9.37
C HIS A 293 33.23 -18.16 10.68
N PRO A 294 33.77 -16.99 11.00
CA PRO A 294 34.40 -16.73 12.30
C PRO A 294 33.43 -16.97 13.46
N LEU A 295 33.92 -17.56 14.54
CA LEU A 295 33.08 -17.88 15.71
C LEU A 295 32.39 -16.66 16.30
N ASP A 296 33.04 -15.50 16.27
CA ASP A 296 32.48 -14.27 16.84
C ASP A 296 31.33 -13.73 16.00
N GLU A 297 31.37 -13.93 14.69
CA GLU A 297 30.28 -13.59 13.79
C GLU A 297 29.06 -14.51 14.02
N ILE A 298 29.30 -15.81 14.18
CA ILE A 298 28.23 -16.78 14.47
C ILE A 298 27.60 -16.49 15.84
N LEU A 299 28.40 -16.17 16.85
CA LEU A 299 27.90 -15.78 18.18
C LEU A 299 27.07 -14.50 18.10
N GLY A 300 27.56 -13.48 17.38
CA GLY A 300 26.81 -12.25 17.14
C GLY A 300 25.47 -12.50 16.45
N ALA A 301 25.42 -13.42 15.48
CA ALA A 301 24.17 -13.82 14.82
C ALA A 301 23.22 -14.56 15.79
N ILE A 302 23.75 -15.43 16.66
CA ILE A 302 22.96 -16.12 17.69
C ILE A 302 22.41 -15.13 18.72
N GLU A 303 23.21 -14.14 19.13
CA GLU A 303 22.82 -13.10 20.08
C GLU A 303 21.74 -12.20 19.47
N ARG A 304 21.93 -11.70 18.25
CA ARG A 304 20.89 -10.96 17.51
C ARG A 304 19.57 -11.72 17.43
N ARG A 305 19.63 -13.03 17.17
CA ARG A 305 18.44 -13.88 17.11
C ARG A 305 17.78 -14.08 18.47
N ARG A 306 18.57 -14.18 19.54
CA ARG A 306 18.09 -14.41 20.91
C ARG A 306 17.50 -13.15 21.53
N ASP A 307 18.20 -12.04 21.40
CA ASP A 307 17.83 -10.78 22.06
C ASP A 307 16.69 -10.07 21.32
N GLY A 308 16.33 -10.56 20.13
CA GLY A 308 15.35 -9.95 19.25
C GLY A 308 15.67 -8.47 19.12
N ASP A 309 16.22 -8.05 18.02
CA ASP A 309 16.72 -6.71 17.71
C ASP A 309 16.29 -5.61 18.70
N ALA A 310 17.01 -5.47 19.78
CA ALA A 310 16.89 -4.33 20.69
C ALA A 310 17.62 -3.12 20.09
N THR A 311 17.34 -2.79 18.81
CA THR A 311 17.84 -1.56 18.22
C THR A 311 16.85 -0.45 18.60
N PRO A 312 17.24 0.50 19.45
CA PRO A 312 16.39 1.64 19.74
C PRO A 312 16.36 2.55 18.51
N GLY A 313 15.22 2.62 17.84
CA GLY A 313 14.99 3.51 16.70
C GLY A 313 14.34 2.84 15.50
N PRO A 314 13.89 3.62 14.51
CA PRO A 314 13.31 3.11 13.27
C PRO A 314 14.33 2.24 12.52
N VAL A 315 13.87 1.08 12.04
CA VAL A 315 14.72 0.15 11.28
C VAL A 315 14.97 0.70 9.89
N ASP A 316 16.23 0.93 9.55
CA ASP A 316 16.63 1.37 8.21
C ASP A 316 16.62 0.17 7.24
N LEU A 317 15.58 0.08 6.41
CA LEU A 317 15.49 -0.90 5.34
C LEU A 317 16.23 -0.46 4.07
N ARG A 318 16.42 0.85 3.86
CA ARG A 318 16.97 1.42 2.62
C ARG A 318 18.49 1.45 2.59
N GLY A 319 19.15 1.74 3.71
CA GLY A 319 20.61 1.81 3.78
C GLY A 319 21.30 0.51 3.38
N PRO A 320 20.93 -0.65 3.93
CA PRO A 320 21.48 -1.93 3.49
C PRO A 320 21.20 -2.27 2.02
N GLU A 321 20.02 -1.93 1.50
CA GLU A 321 19.70 -2.12 0.08
C GLU A 321 20.57 -1.22 -0.81
N TRP A 322 20.72 0.05 -0.45
CA TRP A 322 21.63 0.98 -1.12
C TRP A 322 23.07 0.47 -1.15
N ALA A 323 23.58 -0.02 -0.01
CA ALA A 323 24.93 -0.54 0.08
C ALA A 323 25.21 -1.68 -0.92
N VAL A 324 24.24 -2.58 -1.11
CA VAL A 324 24.35 -3.69 -2.05
C VAL A 324 24.18 -3.21 -3.50
N LEU A 325 23.18 -2.38 -3.79
CA LEU A 325 22.92 -1.88 -5.15
C LEU A 325 24.00 -0.90 -5.65
N SER A 326 24.65 -0.17 -4.75
CA SER A 326 25.73 0.76 -5.10
C SER A 326 27.09 0.06 -5.28
N GLN A 327 27.22 -1.19 -4.83
CA GLN A 327 28.42 -2.01 -4.97
C GLN A 327 28.08 -3.40 -5.55
N PRO A 328 27.53 -3.46 -6.77
CA PRO A 328 26.97 -4.68 -7.34
C PRO A 328 27.98 -5.82 -7.48
N ASP A 329 29.24 -5.52 -7.75
CA ASP A 329 30.30 -6.51 -7.94
C ASP A 329 30.70 -7.22 -6.63
N ALA A 330 30.39 -6.63 -5.48
CA ALA A 330 30.63 -7.21 -4.16
C ALA A 330 29.44 -8.04 -3.66
N ALA A 331 28.29 -7.95 -4.34
CA ALA A 331 27.07 -8.64 -3.93
C ALA A 331 27.12 -10.12 -4.32
N PRO A 332 26.92 -11.06 -3.36
CA PRO A 332 26.86 -12.47 -3.72
C PRO A 332 25.59 -12.78 -4.52
N GLU A 333 25.71 -13.62 -5.54
CA GLU A 333 24.56 -14.12 -6.29
C GLU A 333 23.82 -15.20 -5.48
N THR A 334 22.49 -15.15 -5.55
CA THR A 334 21.61 -16.17 -4.99
C THR A 334 20.51 -16.54 -5.99
N ASP A 335 19.71 -17.55 -5.68
CA ASP A 335 18.56 -17.92 -6.52
C ASP A 335 17.53 -16.78 -6.65
N ASP A 336 17.44 -15.92 -5.63
CA ASP A 336 16.48 -14.82 -5.53
C ASP A 336 17.09 -13.44 -5.81
N PHE A 337 18.43 -13.34 -6.03
CA PHE A 337 19.10 -12.04 -6.22
C PHE A 337 20.29 -12.14 -7.16
N ARG A 338 20.27 -11.35 -8.24
CA ARG A 338 21.36 -11.28 -9.20
C ARG A 338 21.47 -9.89 -9.83
N LEU A 339 22.67 -9.35 -9.81
CA LEU A 339 23.00 -8.04 -10.36
C LEU A 339 23.96 -8.16 -11.53
N ARG A 340 23.87 -7.24 -12.49
CA ARG A 340 24.83 -7.07 -13.58
C ARG A 340 25.03 -5.59 -13.87
N THR A 341 26.27 -5.14 -13.85
CA THR A 341 26.62 -3.74 -14.13
C THR A 341 26.75 -3.52 -15.64
N VAL A 342 26.22 -2.40 -16.13
CA VAL A 342 26.40 -1.90 -17.48
C VAL A 342 26.76 -0.42 -17.44
N SER A 343 27.44 0.10 -18.45
CA SER A 343 27.80 1.52 -18.52
C SER A 343 26.57 2.40 -18.67
N ALA A 344 26.62 3.62 -18.12
CA ALA A 344 25.57 4.62 -18.37
C ALA A 344 25.44 4.93 -19.87
N PRO A 345 24.22 5.25 -20.34
CA PRO A 345 24.02 5.75 -21.70
C PRO A 345 24.88 6.99 -21.95
N LYS A 346 25.59 7.05 -23.08
CA LYS A 346 26.57 8.12 -23.39
C LYS A 346 26.03 9.53 -23.20
N ALA A 347 24.76 9.76 -23.59
CA ALA A 347 24.11 11.07 -23.47
C ALA A 347 23.86 11.48 -22.01
N PHE A 348 23.90 10.57 -21.06
CA PHE A 348 23.61 10.79 -19.64
C PHE A 348 24.81 10.50 -18.73
N ALA A 349 25.98 10.20 -19.27
CA ALA A 349 27.18 9.86 -18.51
C ALA A 349 27.69 11.01 -17.61
N SER A 350 27.26 12.25 -17.84
CA SER A 350 27.57 13.39 -16.96
C SER A 350 26.74 13.45 -15.69
N VAL A 351 25.62 12.73 -15.63
CA VAL A 351 24.66 12.76 -14.51
C VAL A 351 24.36 11.39 -13.92
N LEU A 352 24.62 10.32 -14.67
CA LEU A 352 24.47 8.94 -14.22
C LEU A 352 25.86 8.29 -14.07
N ASP A 353 25.99 7.50 -13.01
CA ASP A 353 27.04 6.49 -12.88
C ASP A 353 26.68 5.24 -13.71
N ASP A 354 27.32 4.10 -13.44
CA ASP A 354 26.93 2.85 -14.03
C ASP A 354 25.47 2.49 -13.68
N VAL A 355 24.83 1.80 -14.62
CA VAL A 355 23.48 1.26 -14.44
C VAL A 355 23.59 -0.18 -13.95
N VAL A 356 22.78 -0.54 -12.97
CA VAL A 356 22.74 -1.92 -12.46
C VAL A 356 21.46 -2.59 -12.93
N LEU A 357 21.62 -3.63 -13.72
CA LEU A 357 20.54 -4.51 -14.14
C LEU A 357 20.30 -5.52 -13.03
N VAL A 358 19.12 -5.48 -12.45
CA VAL A 358 18.70 -6.40 -11.40
C VAL A 358 17.98 -7.56 -12.08
N GLU A 359 18.72 -8.60 -12.42
CA GLU A 359 18.23 -9.74 -13.21
C GLU A 359 17.31 -10.64 -12.41
N ARG A 360 17.47 -10.67 -11.10
CA ARG A 360 16.58 -11.34 -10.15
C ARG A 360 16.43 -10.51 -8.90
N LEU A 361 15.21 -10.40 -8.44
CA LEU A 361 14.84 -9.66 -7.24
C LEU A 361 13.69 -10.37 -6.53
N ARG A 362 13.80 -10.50 -5.22
CA ARG A 362 12.70 -10.89 -4.35
C ARG A 362 12.38 -9.73 -3.41
N GLU A 363 11.12 -9.33 -3.37
CA GLU A 363 10.59 -8.38 -2.40
C GLU A 363 9.60 -9.09 -1.49
N VAL A 364 9.66 -8.82 -0.18
CA VAL A 364 8.65 -9.25 0.78
C VAL A 364 7.90 -8.02 1.27
N VAL A 365 6.57 -8.07 1.18
CA VAL A 365 5.68 -6.98 1.61
C VAL A 365 4.79 -7.50 2.72
N ALA A 366 4.76 -6.83 3.87
CA ALA A 366 3.94 -7.18 5.03
C ALA A 366 2.89 -6.10 5.29
N LEU A 367 1.64 -6.51 5.53
CA LEU A 367 0.54 -5.62 5.89
C LEU A 367 0.57 -5.38 7.40
N THR A 368 0.70 -4.11 7.81
CA THR A 368 0.78 -3.73 9.23
C THR A 368 -0.45 -2.96 9.73
N GLY A 369 -1.30 -2.51 8.82
CA GLY A 369 -2.51 -1.74 9.13
C GLY A 369 -3.17 -1.26 7.84
N PHE A 370 -4.12 -0.35 7.98
CA PHE A 370 -4.74 0.32 6.84
C PHE A 370 -5.30 1.69 7.25
N THR A 371 -5.56 2.54 6.25
CA THR A 371 -6.28 3.81 6.43
C THR A 371 -7.51 3.86 5.54
N ARG A 372 -8.38 4.87 5.76
CA ARG A 372 -9.54 5.15 4.93
C ARG A 372 -9.63 6.65 4.65
N VAL A 373 -10.36 7.02 3.61
CA VAL A 373 -10.60 8.40 3.18
C VAL A 373 -9.37 9.07 2.59
N GLU A 374 -8.21 8.87 3.19
CA GLU A 374 -6.91 9.39 2.74
C GLU A 374 -5.86 8.29 2.78
N ALA A 375 -4.96 8.28 1.79
CA ALA A 375 -3.84 7.36 1.75
C ALA A 375 -2.90 7.59 2.96
N PRO A 376 -2.20 6.55 3.44
CA PRO A 376 -1.29 6.66 4.56
C PRO A 376 -0.14 7.62 4.27
N ASP A 377 0.33 8.29 5.31
CA ASP A 377 1.54 9.11 5.27
C ASP A 377 2.74 8.24 5.62
N ASP A 378 3.61 7.99 4.64
CA ASP A 378 4.73 7.05 4.77
C ASP A 378 5.81 7.47 5.79
N LEU A 379 5.71 8.66 6.38
CA LEU A 379 6.82 9.26 7.11
C LEU A 379 6.56 9.64 8.57
N ASP A 380 5.34 9.59 9.03
CA ASP A 380 5.05 9.92 10.42
C ASP A 380 4.66 8.67 11.20
N GLU A 381 5.66 7.86 11.55
CA GLU A 381 5.46 6.71 12.48
C GLU A 381 4.88 7.17 13.83
N ASN A 382 5.07 8.44 14.19
CA ASN A 382 4.56 9.08 15.41
C ASN A 382 3.46 10.11 15.12
N GLY A 383 2.82 10.06 13.95
CA GLY A 383 1.73 10.98 13.61
C GLY A 383 0.50 10.77 14.51
N PRO A 384 -0.37 11.80 14.64
CA PRO A 384 -1.55 11.74 15.51
C PRO A 384 -2.60 10.73 15.03
N LEU A 385 -2.54 10.31 13.78
CA LEU A 385 -3.42 9.30 13.20
C LEU A 385 -2.64 7.99 13.03
N GLN A 386 -2.94 7.04 13.88
CA GLN A 386 -2.43 5.69 13.75
C GLN A 386 -3.25 4.91 12.71
N PRO A 387 -2.63 4.03 11.92
CA PRO A 387 -3.37 3.11 11.05
C PRO A 387 -4.37 2.28 11.85
N ALA A 388 -5.51 1.95 11.22
CA ALA A 388 -6.45 1.01 11.81
C ALA A 388 -5.80 -0.35 12.01
N ARG A 389 -6.09 -0.96 13.16
CA ARG A 389 -5.52 -2.25 13.56
C ARG A 389 -6.05 -3.38 12.67
N ILE A 390 -5.19 -4.36 12.41
CA ILE A 390 -5.55 -5.58 11.66
C ILE A 390 -6.02 -6.72 12.57
N SER A 391 -5.93 -6.53 13.88
CA SER A 391 -6.33 -7.51 14.91
C SER A 391 -6.89 -6.81 16.13
N ARG A 392 -7.68 -7.52 16.93
CA ARG A 392 -8.24 -7.02 18.19
C ARG A 392 -7.15 -6.89 19.25
N GLU A 393 -6.38 -7.96 19.42
CA GLU A 393 -5.20 -8.00 20.28
C GLU A 393 -3.94 -7.78 19.45
N PRO A 394 -2.81 -7.38 20.06
CA PRO A 394 -1.53 -7.30 19.36
C PRO A 394 -1.19 -8.62 18.66
N PRO A 395 -0.97 -8.63 17.34
CA PRO A 395 -0.82 -9.86 16.57
C PRO A 395 0.54 -10.54 16.85
N ASP A 396 0.58 -11.87 16.85
CA ASP A 396 1.80 -12.68 16.90
C ASP A 396 2.39 -12.95 15.51
N TRP A 397 1.65 -12.65 14.44
CA TRP A 397 2.05 -12.75 13.04
C TRP A 397 1.38 -11.69 12.18
N VAL A 398 1.93 -11.43 11.01
CA VAL A 398 1.30 -10.54 10.02
C VAL A 398 1.25 -11.19 8.64
N PRO A 399 0.20 -10.89 7.84
CA PRO A 399 0.12 -11.38 6.48
C PRO A 399 1.14 -10.67 5.60
N CYS A 400 1.83 -11.44 4.77
CA CYS A 400 2.81 -10.95 3.82
C CYS A 400 2.68 -11.64 2.46
N THR A 401 3.31 -11.08 1.45
CA THR A 401 3.47 -11.71 0.14
C THR A 401 4.89 -11.56 -0.34
N GLU A 402 5.34 -12.56 -1.08
CA GLU A 402 6.59 -12.52 -1.81
C GLU A 402 6.30 -12.14 -3.26
N VAL A 403 7.12 -11.25 -3.78
CA VAL A 403 7.10 -10.85 -5.18
C VAL A 403 8.48 -11.09 -5.76
N ARG A 404 8.54 -11.79 -6.88
CA ARG A 404 9.76 -11.97 -7.64
C ARG A 404 9.67 -11.16 -8.92
N GLY A 405 10.79 -10.56 -9.31
CA GLY A 405 10.84 -9.69 -10.46
C GLY A 405 12.26 -9.42 -10.93
N GLU A 406 12.35 -8.46 -11.79
CA GLU A 406 13.57 -7.90 -12.35
C GLU A 406 13.49 -6.38 -12.36
N GLY A 407 14.62 -5.69 -12.50
CA GLY A 407 14.61 -4.24 -12.44
C GLY A 407 15.83 -3.58 -13.07
N VAL A 408 15.76 -2.26 -13.10
CA VAL A 408 16.87 -1.38 -13.52
C VAL A 408 17.11 -0.38 -12.40
N PHE A 409 18.32 -0.37 -11.86
CA PHE A 409 18.74 0.59 -10.86
C PHE A 409 19.66 1.64 -11.51
N LEU A 410 19.26 2.90 -11.37
CA LEU A 410 19.99 4.07 -11.83
C LEU A 410 20.67 4.73 -10.63
N ARG A 411 21.99 4.87 -10.68
CA ARG A 411 22.77 5.61 -9.70
C ARG A 411 23.16 6.95 -10.28
N PHE A 412 22.95 8.02 -9.54
CA PHE A 412 23.24 9.38 -9.97
C PHE A 412 24.56 9.87 -9.41
N GLN A 413 25.24 10.70 -10.19
CA GLN A 413 26.45 11.37 -9.75
C GLN A 413 26.12 12.44 -8.70
N ILE A 414 26.63 12.26 -7.48
CA ILE A 414 26.38 13.18 -6.36
C ILE A 414 26.75 14.62 -6.70
N PRO A 415 27.94 14.93 -7.31
CA PRO A 415 28.30 16.31 -7.63
C PRO A 415 27.30 17.02 -8.56
N ALA A 416 26.72 16.29 -9.52
CA ALA A 416 25.73 16.85 -10.44
C ALA A 416 24.42 17.19 -9.71
N LEU A 417 23.99 16.32 -8.78
CA LEU A 417 22.80 16.57 -7.94
C LEU A 417 23.01 17.75 -7.01
N GLU A 418 24.13 17.84 -6.31
CA GLU A 418 24.43 18.94 -5.38
C GLU A 418 24.50 20.29 -6.10
N GLU A 419 25.04 20.34 -7.31
CA GLU A 419 25.05 21.56 -8.12
C GLU A 419 23.64 22.00 -8.48
N TRP A 420 22.79 21.05 -8.90
CA TRP A 420 21.40 21.33 -9.19
C TRP A 420 20.61 21.73 -7.94
N GLU A 421 20.78 21.01 -6.82
CA GLU A 421 20.11 21.29 -5.54
C GLU A 421 20.41 22.71 -5.05
N ARG A 422 21.68 23.16 -5.09
CA ARG A 422 22.07 24.53 -4.73
C ARG A 422 21.35 25.58 -5.57
N ARG A 423 21.22 25.35 -6.87
CA ARG A 423 20.53 26.26 -7.79
C ARG A 423 19.03 26.24 -7.57
N TYR A 424 18.42 25.06 -7.44
CA TYR A 424 16.97 24.90 -7.33
C TYR A 424 16.41 25.38 -5.99
N THR A 425 17.13 25.16 -4.88
CA THR A 425 16.71 25.51 -3.50
C THR A 425 16.34 27.00 -3.36
N SER A 426 17.03 27.88 -4.08
CA SER A 426 16.77 29.33 -4.03
C SER A 426 15.52 29.74 -4.83
N SER A 427 14.97 28.87 -5.68
CA SER A 427 13.84 29.18 -6.55
C SER A 427 12.54 29.38 -5.78
N ASP A 428 11.62 30.16 -6.35
CA ASP A 428 10.29 30.32 -5.77
C ASP A 428 9.49 29.02 -5.83
N ARG A 429 9.76 28.16 -6.80
CA ARG A 429 9.13 26.87 -6.96
C ARG A 429 9.47 25.91 -5.82
N ALA A 430 10.73 25.86 -5.40
CA ALA A 430 11.15 25.10 -4.22
C ALA A 430 10.46 25.61 -2.94
N LYS A 431 10.38 26.93 -2.76
CA LYS A 431 9.70 27.56 -1.62
C LYS A 431 8.20 27.25 -1.60
N GLN A 432 7.53 27.32 -2.76
CA GLN A 432 6.11 26.99 -2.89
C GLN A 432 5.84 25.51 -2.50
N LEU A 433 6.65 24.58 -2.98
CA LEU A 433 6.49 23.15 -2.65
C LEU A 433 6.70 22.89 -1.15
N TRP A 434 7.70 23.54 -0.56
CA TRP A 434 7.93 23.51 0.88
C TRP A 434 6.75 24.09 1.67
N GLN A 435 6.22 25.26 1.24
CA GLN A 435 5.05 25.87 1.87
C GLN A 435 3.82 24.99 1.75
N ALA A 436 3.60 24.39 0.58
CA ALA A 436 2.50 23.45 0.34
C ALA A 436 2.59 22.23 1.26
N HIS A 437 3.80 21.65 1.41
CA HIS A 437 4.04 20.56 2.35
C HIS A 437 3.68 20.96 3.80
N ARG A 438 4.14 22.11 4.29
CA ARG A 438 3.79 22.61 5.61
C ARG A 438 2.28 22.82 5.79
N SER A 439 1.62 23.40 4.79
CA SER A 439 0.16 23.63 4.80
C SER A 439 -0.60 22.31 4.79
N TRP A 440 -0.12 21.32 4.06
CA TRP A 440 -0.67 19.99 4.02
C TRP A 440 -0.56 19.28 5.39
N ARG A 441 0.60 19.39 6.07
CA ARG A 441 0.80 18.89 7.43
C ARG A 441 -0.14 19.59 8.43
N ALA A 442 -0.23 20.93 8.38
CA ALA A 442 -1.10 21.71 9.25
C ALA A 442 -2.58 21.27 9.16
N ARG A 443 -3.08 21.04 7.92
CA ARG A 443 -4.45 20.53 7.72
C ARG A 443 -4.68 19.14 8.34
N ARG A 444 -3.62 18.36 8.49
CA ARG A 444 -3.64 17.04 9.13
C ARG A 444 -3.31 17.05 10.61
N ARG A 445 -3.13 18.23 11.19
CA ARG A 445 -2.73 18.43 12.59
C ARG A 445 -1.38 17.78 12.93
N LEU A 446 -0.50 17.65 11.92
CA LEU A 446 0.87 17.18 12.09
C LEU A 446 1.79 18.35 12.47
N PRO A 447 2.90 18.11 13.18
CA PRO A 447 3.89 19.14 13.44
C PRO A 447 4.37 19.81 12.16
N THR A 448 4.50 21.13 12.17
CA THR A 448 4.92 21.95 11.03
C THR A 448 6.27 22.63 11.21
N ASP A 449 6.88 22.44 12.35
CA ASP A 449 8.21 22.92 12.70
C ASP A 449 9.26 21.91 12.19
N GLY A 450 10.36 22.46 11.66
CA GLY A 450 11.44 21.65 11.10
C GLY A 450 11.10 20.96 9.77
N GLU A 451 11.93 20.01 9.38
CA GLU A 451 11.88 19.28 8.10
C GLU A 451 11.19 17.93 8.20
N GLN A 452 10.43 17.68 9.25
CA GLN A 452 9.76 16.39 9.43
C GLN A 452 8.85 16.05 8.24
N GLY A 453 9.02 14.84 7.69
CA GLY A 453 8.25 14.36 6.55
C GLY A 453 8.58 15.01 5.21
N TRP A 454 9.51 15.98 5.17
CA TRP A 454 10.02 16.53 3.94
C TRP A 454 11.05 15.58 3.31
N PRO A 455 10.84 15.11 2.07
CA PRO A 455 11.73 14.13 1.47
C PRO A 455 13.01 14.72 0.86
N GLY A 456 13.11 16.05 0.76
CA GLY A 456 14.19 16.75 0.08
C GLY A 456 13.98 16.91 -1.42
N LEU A 457 14.72 17.86 -2.02
CA LEU A 457 14.60 18.16 -3.45
C LEU A 457 15.14 17.03 -4.32
N ARG A 458 16.19 16.33 -3.88
CA ARG A 458 16.72 15.13 -4.54
C ARG A 458 15.62 14.09 -4.74
N TYR A 459 14.83 13.83 -3.69
CA TYR A 459 13.70 12.93 -3.79
C TYR A 459 12.69 13.40 -4.86
N VAL A 460 12.34 14.69 -4.89
CA VAL A 460 11.42 15.26 -5.89
C VAL A 460 11.91 15.02 -7.32
N LEU A 461 13.21 15.18 -7.55
CA LEU A 461 13.83 14.92 -8.85
C LEU A 461 13.75 13.44 -9.23
N LEU A 462 14.24 12.56 -8.35
CA LEU A 462 14.27 11.12 -8.60
C LEU A 462 12.87 10.55 -8.78
N HIS A 463 11.92 10.99 -7.97
CA HIS A 463 10.52 10.60 -8.04
C HIS A 463 9.84 11.05 -9.35
N SER A 464 10.09 12.29 -9.76
CA SER A 464 9.55 12.80 -11.03
C SER A 464 10.13 12.06 -12.24
N LEU A 465 11.43 11.73 -12.20
CA LEU A 465 12.06 10.92 -13.24
C LEU A 465 11.52 9.48 -13.23
N SER A 466 11.35 8.89 -12.05
CA SER A 466 10.75 7.57 -11.89
C SER A 466 9.42 7.47 -12.65
N HIS A 467 8.51 8.40 -12.39
CA HIS A 467 7.19 8.39 -13.02
C HIS A 467 7.25 8.64 -14.52
N ALA A 468 8.12 9.54 -14.98
CA ALA A 468 8.34 9.75 -16.41
C ALA A 468 8.86 8.48 -17.10
N LEU A 469 9.83 7.79 -16.48
CA LEU A 469 10.46 6.61 -17.05
C LEU A 469 9.57 5.36 -16.95
N MET A 470 8.83 5.17 -15.84
CA MET A 470 7.86 4.08 -15.70
C MET A 470 6.86 4.06 -16.84
N ARG A 471 6.43 5.23 -17.29
CA ARG A 471 5.48 5.35 -18.41
C ARG A 471 6.07 4.83 -19.71
N GLU A 472 7.33 5.18 -20.03
CA GLU A 472 8.01 4.72 -21.23
C GLU A 472 8.28 3.22 -21.18
N LEU A 473 8.74 2.72 -20.03
CA LEU A 473 8.98 1.31 -19.80
C LEU A 473 7.69 0.48 -19.97
N ALA A 474 6.59 0.93 -19.38
CA ALA A 474 5.29 0.27 -19.52
C ALA A 474 4.82 0.18 -20.98
N LEU A 475 5.02 1.24 -21.75
CA LEU A 475 4.66 1.28 -23.16
C LEU A 475 5.52 0.33 -24.01
N GLU A 476 6.82 0.25 -23.73
CA GLU A 476 7.76 -0.56 -24.50
C GLU A 476 7.64 -2.07 -24.16
N CYS A 477 7.52 -2.41 -22.86
CA CYS A 477 7.38 -3.80 -22.41
C CYS A 477 5.97 -4.35 -22.61
N GLY A 478 4.96 -3.51 -22.83
CA GLY A 478 3.56 -3.94 -22.83
C GLY A 478 3.03 -4.33 -21.43
N TYR A 479 3.75 -3.99 -20.38
CA TYR A 479 3.30 -4.19 -18.99
C TYR A 479 2.19 -3.18 -18.64
N GLY A 480 1.27 -3.58 -17.78
CA GLY A 480 0.37 -2.62 -17.15
C GLY A 480 1.17 -1.62 -16.29
N ALA A 481 0.77 -0.35 -16.29
CA ALA A 481 1.45 0.69 -15.51
C ALA A 481 1.53 0.36 -14.00
N SER A 482 0.61 -0.47 -13.48
CA SER A 482 0.61 -0.94 -12.10
C SER A 482 1.54 -2.13 -11.82
N SER A 483 2.19 -2.68 -12.85
CA SER A 483 3.12 -3.82 -12.72
C SER A 483 4.56 -3.38 -12.49
N ILE A 484 4.89 -2.11 -12.70
CA ILE A 484 6.20 -1.54 -12.43
C ILE A 484 6.10 -0.72 -11.14
N ARG A 485 7.04 -0.93 -10.24
CA ARG A 485 7.17 -0.20 -8.98
C ARG A 485 8.46 0.59 -8.94
N GLU A 486 8.45 1.63 -8.14
CA GLU A 486 9.63 2.40 -7.83
C GLU A 486 10.15 2.10 -6.43
N ARG A 487 11.47 2.33 -6.26
CA ARG A 487 12.13 2.36 -4.97
C ARG A 487 13.21 3.42 -5.01
N ILE A 488 13.01 4.49 -4.24
CA ILE A 488 13.86 5.68 -4.30
C ILE A 488 14.84 5.67 -3.12
N TYR A 489 16.09 5.90 -3.43
CA TYR A 489 17.18 6.04 -2.47
C TYR A 489 17.67 7.48 -2.53
N SER A 490 17.25 8.28 -1.55
CA SER A 490 17.71 9.66 -1.39
C SER A 490 18.14 9.89 0.05
N SER A 491 19.19 10.66 0.23
CA SER A 491 19.77 10.95 1.53
C SER A 491 18.77 11.64 2.44
N ARG A 492 18.80 11.27 3.71
CA ARG A 492 18.28 12.08 4.82
C ARG A 492 19.45 12.77 5.50
N PRO A 493 19.25 13.86 6.26
CA PRO A 493 20.33 14.62 6.87
C PRO A 493 21.36 13.79 7.68
N ASP A 494 20.92 12.67 8.26
CA ASP A 494 21.73 11.80 9.13
C ASP A 494 22.02 10.43 8.51
N ALA A 495 21.79 10.24 7.21
CA ALA A 495 21.95 8.96 6.51
C ALA A 495 23.10 9.02 5.48
N PRO A 496 23.63 7.87 5.03
CA PRO A 496 24.58 7.82 3.92
C PRO A 496 24.09 8.59 2.70
N ASP A 497 25.01 9.17 1.95
CA ASP A 497 24.67 9.95 0.75
C ASP A 497 24.14 9.03 -0.35
N MET A 498 22.81 8.93 -0.45
CA MET A 498 22.12 8.09 -1.40
C MET A 498 21.55 8.92 -2.56
N ALA A 499 21.72 8.41 -3.77
CA ALA A 499 21.22 9.04 -4.99
C ALA A 499 20.89 7.97 -6.03
N GLY A 500 19.80 7.26 -5.86
CA GLY A 500 19.43 6.15 -6.73
C GLY A 500 17.93 5.95 -6.89
N LEU A 501 17.61 5.31 -8.00
CA LEU A 501 16.25 4.96 -8.38
C LEU A 501 16.22 3.53 -8.91
N LEU A 502 15.49 2.65 -8.26
CA LEU A 502 15.20 1.30 -8.75
C LEU A 502 13.78 1.27 -9.31
N LEU A 503 13.66 0.91 -10.59
CA LEU A 503 12.39 0.54 -11.22
C LEU A 503 12.37 -0.97 -11.41
N TYR A 504 11.32 -1.63 -10.93
CA TYR A 504 11.28 -3.09 -10.96
C TYR A 504 9.87 -3.62 -11.17
N THR A 505 9.78 -4.80 -11.76
CA THR A 505 8.51 -5.51 -11.88
C THR A 505 8.15 -6.17 -10.55
N ALA A 506 6.87 -6.14 -10.23
CA ALA A 506 6.31 -6.69 -8.99
C ALA A 506 5.11 -7.57 -9.30
N ALA A 507 5.29 -8.60 -10.14
CA ALA A 507 4.23 -9.53 -10.51
C ALA A 507 4.34 -10.81 -9.66
N PRO A 508 3.39 -11.06 -8.74
CA PRO A 508 3.45 -12.23 -7.85
C PRO A 508 3.21 -13.56 -8.57
N ASP A 509 2.64 -13.53 -9.77
CA ASP A 509 2.19 -14.73 -10.50
C ASP A 509 2.95 -14.97 -11.82
N SER A 510 4.04 -14.23 -12.09
CA SER A 510 4.80 -14.42 -13.32
C SER A 510 5.84 -15.53 -13.14
N GLU A 511 5.47 -16.75 -13.45
CA GLU A 511 6.43 -17.81 -13.87
C GLU A 511 6.98 -17.56 -15.30
N GLY A 512 6.64 -16.40 -15.89
CA GLY A 512 7.02 -16.02 -17.24
C GLY A 512 8.42 -15.43 -17.31
N THR A 513 9.02 -15.54 -18.47
CA THR A 513 10.37 -15.07 -18.81
C THR A 513 10.61 -13.64 -18.32
N LEU A 514 11.36 -13.51 -17.26
CA LEU A 514 12.04 -12.30 -16.87
C LEU A 514 13.01 -11.92 -17.99
N GLY A 515 13.17 -10.66 -18.29
CA GLY A 515 14.09 -10.19 -19.34
C GLY A 515 13.60 -8.96 -20.11
N GLY A 516 12.32 -8.61 -19.98
CA GLY A 516 11.75 -7.45 -20.64
C GLY A 516 12.30 -6.14 -20.09
N LEU A 517 12.28 -5.96 -18.77
CA LEU A 517 12.73 -4.74 -18.13
C LEU A 517 14.27 -4.64 -18.11
N VAL A 518 14.95 -5.74 -17.82
CA VAL A 518 16.43 -5.83 -17.87
C VAL A 518 16.95 -5.48 -19.26
N GLY A 519 16.34 -6.01 -20.32
CA GLY A 519 16.73 -5.69 -21.69
C GLY A 519 16.58 -4.20 -22.05
N LEU A 520 15.61 -3.52 -21.47
CA LEU A 520 15.42 -2.07 -21.64
C LEU A 520 16.42 -1.24 -20.81
N GLY A 521 17.05 -1.83 -19.82
CA GLY A 521 18.14 -1.22 -19.05
C GLY A 521 19.49 -1.21 -19.76
N GLU A 522 19.65 -1.91 -20.89
CA GLU A 522 20.86 -1.83 -21.70
C GLU A 522 21.11 -0.40 -22.21
N PRO A 523 22.38 0.06 -22.29
CA PRO A 523 22.73 1.48 -22.50
C PRO A 523 22.01 2.17 -23.65
N ASP A 524 21.91 1.51 -24.81
CA ASP A 524 21.30 2.11 -26.01
C ASP A 524 19.76 2.21 -25.86
N HIS A 525 19.12 1.19 -25.29
CA HIS A 525 17.69 1.20 -25.05
C HIS A 525 17.31 2.21 -23.96
N LEU A 526 18.02 2.18 -22.83
CA LEU A 526 17.80 3.09 -21.72
C LEU A 526 18.01 4.55 -22.14
N GLY A 527 19.06 4.83 -22.91
CA GLY A 527 19.35 6.16 -23.43
C GLY A 527 18.21 6.71 -24.30
N ARG A 528 17.63 5.88 -25.15
CA ARG A 528 16.45 6.21 -25.95
C ARG A 528 15.23 6.49 -25.07
N LEU A 529 14.95 5.64 -24.10
CA LEU A 529 13.79 5.77 -23.20
C LEU A 529 13.90 7.01 -22.32
N LEU A 530 15.06 7.29 -21.75
CA LEU A 530 15.33 8.52 -21.01
C LEU A 530 15.08 9.76 -21.87
N SER A 531 15.61 9.79 -23.08
CA SER A 531 15.39 10.91 -24.01
C SER A 531 13.91 11.10 -24.34
N GLN A 532 13.17 10.02 -24.57
CA GLN A 532 11.73 10.07 -24.82
C GLN A 532 10.94 10.54 -23.61
N ALA A 533 11.30 10.06 -22.40
CA ALA A 533 10.67 10.48 -21.15
C ALA A 533 10.86 11.98 -20.91
N LEU A 534 12.07 12.49 -21.10
CA LEU A 534 12.39 13.91 -20.95
C LEU A 534 11.67 14.77 -22.02
N GLU A 535 11.65 14.35 -23.27
CA GLU A 535 10.94 15.08 -24.34
C GLU A 535 9.43 15.17 -24.06
N ARG A 536 8.82 14.05 -23.60
CA ARG A 536 7.40 14.07 -23.21
C ARG A 536 7.13 14.90 -21.96
N ALA A 537 8.10 15.00 -21.04
CA ALA A 537 7.96 15.83 -19.85
C ALA A 537 7.90 17.34 -20.14
N ARG A 538 8.32 17.80 -21.33
CA ARG A 538 8.29 19.24 -21.70
C ARG A 538 6.88 19.80 -21.78
N LEU A 539 5.94 19.00 -22.27
CA LEU A 539 4.55 19.43 -22.49
C LEU A 539 3.56 18.39 -21.98
N CYS A 540 2.59 18.81 -21.17
CA CYS A 540 1.45 17.97 -20.84
C CYS A 540 0.48 17.92 -22.02
N SER A 541 0.21 16.72 -22.53
CA SER A 541 -0.66 16.51 -23.69
C SER A 541 -2.15 16.81 -23.41
N ALA A 542 -2.58 16.75 -22.15
CA ALA A 542 -3.97 16.95 -21.76
C ALA A 542 -4.25 18.38 -21.30
N ASP A 543 -3.28 19.03 -20.65
CA ASP A 543 -3.43 20.36 -20.09
C ASP A 543 -2.11 21.15 -20.19
N PRO A 544 -1.98 22.08 -21.13
CA PRO A 544 -0.79 22.93 -21.25
C PRO A 544 -0.51 23.76 -19.99
N LEU A 545 -1.57 24.15 -19.24
CA LEU A 545 -1.47 24.94 -18.01
C LEU A 545 -1.04 24.10 -16.78
N CYS A 546 -0.97 22.79 -16.92
CA CYS A 546 -0.45 21.90 -15.86
C CYS A 546 0.92 22.34 -15.32
N SER A 547 1.76 23.03 -16.13
CA SER A 547 3.04 23.57 -15.69
C SER A 547 2.92 24.79 -14.76
N GLU A 548 1.78 25.47 -14.78
CA GLU A 548 1.49 26.66 -13.97
C GLU A 548 0.88 26.32 -12.61
N HIS A 549 0.66 25.03 -12.35
CA HIS A 549 0.05 24.60 -11.11
C HIS A 549 0.85 25.07 -9.88
N ASP A 550 0.14 25.77 -8.98
CA ASP A 550 0.67 26.24 -7.70
C ASP A 550 0.05 25.42 -6.56
N PRO A 551 0.82 24.55 -5.90
CA PRO A 551 0.32 23.68 -4.84
C PRO A 551 -0.12 24.44 -3.58
N THR A 552 0.21 25.72 -3.46
CA THR A 552 -0.21 26.54 -2.31
C THR A 552 -1.70 26.93 -2.40
N THR A 553 -2.30 26.85 -3.58
CA THR A 553 -3.67 27.31 -3.84
C THR A 553 -4.74 26.23 -3.61
N ASP A 554 -4.48 24.99 -3.92
CA ASP A 554 -5.46 23.89 -3.86
C ASP A 554 -5.18 22.84 -2.79
N GLY A 555 -4.03 22.96 -2.15
CA GLY A 555 -3.64 22.06 -1.07
C GLY A 555 -3.04 20.75 -1.51
N SER A 556 -2.66 20.60 -2.76
CA SER A 556 -1.81 19.52 -3.25
C SER A 556 -0.39 19.63 -2.71
N VAL A 557 0.43 18.62 -2.92
CA VAL A 557 1.87 18.62 -2.61
C VAL A 557 2.65 18.18 -3.85
N HIS A 558 2.32 18.73 -5.00
CA HIS A 558 3.01 18.53 -6.26
C HIS A 558 2.91 19.81 -7.11
N HIS A 559 3.83 20.01 -8.01
CA HIS A 559 3.76 21.09 -8.99
C HIS A 559 3.22 20.59 -10.35
N ALA A 560 4.00 20.70 -11.41
CA ALA A 560 3.64 20.29 -12.76
C ALA A 560 3.48 18.76 -12.87
N ALA A 561 2.37 18.25 -12.36
CA ALA A 561 2.03 16.84 -12.38
C ALA A 561 0.49 16.66 -12.46
N CYS A 562 0.04 15.72 -13.29
CA CYS A 562 -1.37 15.33 -13.38
C CYS A 562 -1.49 13.89 -13.91
N HIS A 563 -2.71 13.36 -13.99
CA HIS A 563 -2.99 12.01 -14.49
C HIS A 563 -2.49 11.77 -15.93
N ALA A 564 -2.36 12.82 -16.73
CA ALA A 564 -1.91 12.68 -18.11
C ALA A 564 -0.38 12.67 -18.27
N CYS A 565 0.36 13.28 -17.34
CA CYS A 565 1.81 13.45 -17.53
C CYS A 565 2.70 12.77 -16.50
N GLN A 566 2.31 12.72 -15.21
CA GLN A 566 3.18 12.25 -14.14
C GLN A 566 2.55 11.23 -13.19
N PHE A 567 1.23 11.27 -12.93
CA PHE A 567 0.65 10.38 -11.95
C PHE A 567 0.68 8.92 -12.40
N ALA A 568 1.16 8.06 -11.52
CA ALA A 568 1.16 6.61 -11.66
C ALA A 568 0.06 5.97 -10.80
N SER A 569 -0.11 4.65 -10.92
CA SER A 569 -0.94 3.88 -9.99
C SER A 569 -0.43 4.04 -8.55
N GLU A 570 -1.33 4.20 -7.58
CA GLU A 570 -0.95 4.33 -6.16
C GLU A 570 -0.16 3.12 -5.64
N THR A 571 -0.35 1.94 -6.24
CA THR A 571 0.41 0.73 -5.91
C THR A 571 1.84 0.72 -6.47
N SER A 572 2.14 1.60 -7.42
CA SER A 572 3.44 1.75 -8.07
C SER A 572 4.28 2.85 -7.45
N CYS A 573 3.62 3.86 -6.85
CA CYS A 573 4.24 5.05 -6.28
C CYS A 573 4.42 4.92 -4.76
N GLU A 574 5.61 5.23 -4.26
CA GLU A 574 5.92 5.17 -2.82
C GLU A 574 5.21 6.25 -1.99
N ARG A 575 4.78 7.36 -2.60
CA ARG A 575 4.25 8.55 -1.92
C ARG A 575 2.88 8.99 -2.40
N GLY A 576 2.09 8.10 -3.04
CA GLY A 576 0.74 8.42 -3.48
C GLY A 576 0.68 9.66 -4.38
N ASN A 577 1.59 9.76 -5.35
CA ASN A 577 1.70 10.87 -6.32
C ASN A 577 1.99 12.26 -5.71
N ARG A 578 2.51 12.33 -4.49
CA ARG A 578 2.98 13.59 -3.88
C ARG A 578 4.44 13.85 -4.24
N PHE A 579 4.88 15.09 -4.15
CA PHE A 579 6.26 15.50 -4.42
C PHE A 579 6.71 15.23 -5.86
N LEU A 580 5.83 15.49 -6.82
CA LEU A 580 6.08 15.37 -8.25
C LEU A 580 6.16 16.75 -8.90
N ASP A 581 7.11 16.91 -9.79
CA ASP A 581 7.25 18.12 -10.61
C ASP A 581 8.07 17.84 -11.86
N ARG A 582 7.44 17.68 -13.03
CA ARG A 582 8.18 17.46 -14.28
C ARG A 582 9.13 18.61 -14.66
N ALA A 583 8.93 19.81 -14.08
CA ALA A 583 9.78 20.96 -14.34
C ALA A 583 11.16 20.87 -13.65
N VAL A 584 11.35 19.93 -12.72
CA VAL A 584 12.69 19.62 -12.20
C VAL A 584 13.51 18.81 -13.20
N LEU A 585 12.84 18.09 -14.12
CA LEU A 585 13.48 17.26 -15.13
C LEU A 585 13.92 18.08 -16.33
N VAL A 586 13.00 18.88 -16.87
CA VAL A 586 13.16 19.65 -18.12
C VAL A 586 12.56 21.03 -18.00
N ASP A 587 13.09 21.99 -18.76
CA ASP A 587 12.47 23.30 -18.85
C ASP A 587 11.08 23.22 -19.46
N THR A 588 10.14 23.93 -18.84
CA THR A 588 8.76 24.06 -19.29
C THR A 588 8.46 25.50 -19.73
N PHE A 589 7.25 25.78 -20.16
CA PHE A 589 6.86 27.17 -20.53
C PHE A 589 7.03 28.17 -19.38
N THR A 590 6.82 27.72 -18.14
CA THR A 590 6.85 28.56 -16.93
C THR A 590 8.16 28.53 -16.17
N THR A 591 9.03 27.56 -16.46
CA THR A 591 10.31 27.40 -15.78
C THR A 591 11.45 27.30 -16.81
N ARG A 592 12.49 28.13 -16.64
CA ARG A 592 13.69 28.06 -17.46
C ARG A 592 14.91 28.08 -16.58
N GLY A 593 15.90 27.25 -16.93
CA GLY A 593 17.19 27.16 -16.25
C GLY A 593 17.15 26.53 -14.86
N LEU A 594 16.04 25.89 -14.47
CA LEU A 594 15.89 25.17 -13.21
C LEU A 594 15.93 23.65 -13.36
N ALA A 595 15.82 23.15 -14.57
CA ALA A 595 15.85 21.73 -14.86
C ALA A 595 17.21 21.08 -14.52
N PHE A 596 17.16 19.79 -14.15
CA PHE A 596 18.35 18.99 -13.92
C PHE A 596 19.01 18.53 -15.23
N PHE A 597 18.21 18.03 -16.17
CA PHE A 597 18.71 17.59 -17.46
C PHE A 597 18.80 18.77 -18.41
N GLU A 598 19.98 18.95 -18.99
CA GLU A 598 20.12 19.89 -20.10
C GLU A 598 19.34 19.36 -21.30
N THR A 599 18.55 20.23 -21.92
CA THR A 599 17.83 19.85 -23.12
C THR A 599 18.82 19.74 -24.26
N PRO A 600 18.88 18.62 -25.01
CA PRO A 600 19.75 18.49 -26.17
C PRO A 600 19.36 19.47 -27.28
#